data_24f4ccc0ce826d7cfa1ca53c081f4ad4
#
_entry.id   24f4ccc0ce826d7cfa1ca53c081f4ad4
#
_cell.length_a   1.000
_cell.length_b   1.000
_cell.length_c   1.000
_cell.angle_alpha   90.00
_cell.angle_beta   90.00
_cell.angle_gamma   90.00
#
_symmetry.space_group_name_H-M   'P 1'
#
loop_
_entity.id
_entity.type
_entity.pdbx_description
1 polymer ?
#
loop_
_entity_poly.entity_id
_entity_poly.type
_entity_poly.pdbx_seq_one_letter_code
_entity_poly.pdbx_strand_id
1 'polypeptide(L)'
;AQALGLSPSYLNQIEQNQRPLTVAVLLRISRTLGVDVQQFSDDDEARLVAGLREALADNPGGETVALAELQELATQMPAVGRALLALHRRQAEAQTRLETLAQHLGDERGGLAQLRPMPFEQVRDFFFAQQNHFDALDQAAEALAGQASASGMPLGEWLVDRLRAQHGVRVVPIEIPDAGQRRYDPASRVLRLAAALEPGQQAFQLGTQLALLEQAPLLQSLTAGPGLDDDAARRLAHIGLANYFAGALLLP
;
A
#
# COMPACT_ATOMS: atom_id res chain seq x y z
N ALA A 1 -25.68 -30.94 11.46
CA ALA A 1 -27.07 -31.08 11.85
C ALA A 1 -27.31 -32.33 12.72
N GLN A 2 -27.06 -33.54 12.25
CA GLN A 2 -27.29 -34.79 13.01
C GLN A 2 -26.50 -34.86 14.32
N ALA A 3 -25.21 -34.56 14.32
CA ALA A 3 -24.38 -34.56 15.54
C ALA A 3 -24.85 -33.56 16.59
N LEU A 4 -25.49 -32.48 16.18
CA LEU A 4 -26.02 -31.41 17.05
C LEU A 4 -27.49 -31.65 17.42
N GLY A 5 -28.17 -32.67 16.87
CA GLY A 5 -29.60 -32.92 17.05
C GLY A 5 -30.48 -31.74 16.61
N LEU A 6 -30.03 -31.00 15.58
CA LEU A 6 -30.76 -29.88 14.98
C LEU A 6 -31.24 -30.25 13.58
N SER A 7 -32.38 -29.66 13.16
CA SER A 7 -32.83 -29.84 11.78
C SER A 7 -31.90 -29.09 10.81
N PRO A 8 -31.66 -29.61 9.59
CA PRO A 8 -30.85 -28.93 8.60
C PRO A 8 -31.31 -27.52 8.29
N SER A 9 -32.64 -27.31 8.24
CA SER A 9 -33.25 -25.99 8.00
C SER A 9 -32.95 -25.00 9.14
N TYR A 10 -33.01 -25.47 10.39
CA TYR A 10 -32.68 -24.61 11.55
C TYR A 10 -31.19 -24.22 11.59
N LEU A 11 -30.32 -25.16 11.27
CA LEU A 11 -28.87 -24.89 11.17
C LEU A 11 -28.58 -23.88 10.09
N ASN A 12 -29.17 -24.03 8.89
CA ASN A 12 -29.01 -23.10 7.78
C ASN A 12 -29.50 -21.68 8.11
N GLN A 13 -30.62 -21.56 8.88
CA GLN A 13 -31.10 -20.25 9.33
C GLN A 13 -30.10 -19.56 10.29
N ILE A 14 -29.42 -20.33 11.14
CA ILE A 14 -28.37 -19.81 12.04
C ILE A 14 -27.14 -19.42 11.22
N GLU A 15 -26.68 -20.27 10.28
CA GLU A 15 -25.52 -20.01 9.41
C GLU A 15 -25.70 -18.76 8.54
N GLN A 16 -26.93 -18.47 8.13
CA GLN A 16 -27.28 -17.26 7.36
C GLN A 16 -27.66 -16.06 8.24
N ASN A 17 -27.43 -16.14 9.55
CA ASN A 17 -27.75 -15.08 10.52
C ASN A 17 -29.25 -14.66 10.52
N GLN A 18 -30.14 -15.52 10.02
CA GLN A 18 -31.57 -15.29 9.99
C GLN A 18 -32.26 -15.64 11.32
N ARG A 19 -31.53 -16.29 12.23
CA ARG A 19 -32.03 -16.66 13.54
C ARG A 19 -30.95 -16.58 14.61
N PRO A 20 -31.24 -15.96 15.77
CA PRO A 20 -30.25 -15.82 16.84
C PRO A 20 -29.86 -17.19 17.43
N LEU A 21 -28.59 -17.33 17.75
CA LEU A 21 -28.03 -18.49 18.42
C LEU A 21 -28.53 -18.52 19.87
N THR A 22 -29.31 -19.51 20.24
CA THR A 22 -29.77 -19.63 21.63
C THR A 22 -28.72 -20.27 22.52
N VAL A 23 -28.71 -19.93 23.82
CA VAL A 23 -27.74 -20.49 24.80
C VAL A 23 -27.75 -22.03 24.80
N ALA A 24 -28.94 -22.63 24.65
CA ALA A 24 -29.08 -24.09 24.60
C ALA A 24 -28.38 -24.71 23.37
N VAL A 25 -28.44 -24.04 22.21
CA VAL A 25 -27.79 -24.47 20.99
C VAL A 25 -26.29 -24.23 21.11
N LEU A 26 -25.86 -23.09 21.67
CA LEU A 26 -24.46 -22.75 21.93
C LEU A 26 -23.78 -23.79 22.83
N LEU A 27 -24.40 -24.15 23.95
CA LEU A 27 -23.88 -25.20 24.86
C LEU A 27 -23.82 -26.59 24.20
N ARG A 28 -24.72 -26.87 23.26
CA ARG A 28 -24.72 -28.12 22.50
C ARG A 28 -23.61 -28.16 21.49
N ILE A 29 -23.35 -27.05 20.79
CA ILE A 29 -22.22 -26.88 19.87
C ILE A 29 -20.93 -27.06 20.64
N SER A 30 -20.77 -26.39 21.78
CA SER A 30 -19.57 -26.50 22.61
C SER A 30 -19.26 -27.94 23.02
N ARG A 31 -20.29 -28.66 23.53
CA ARG A 31 -20.12 -30.06 23.98
C ARG A 31 -19.84 -31.02 22.82
N THR A 32 -20.44 -30.80 21.67
CA THR A 32 -20.35 -31.75 20.55
C THR A 32 -19.10 -31.52 19.67
N LEU A 33 -18.68 -30.25 19.51
CA LEU A 33 -17.56 -29.86 18.66
C LEU A 33 -16.31 -29.44 19.43
N GLY A 34 -16.37 -29.40 20.77
CA GLY A 34 -15.24 -29.03 21.63
C GLY A 34 -14.87 -27.55 21.52
N VAL A 35 -15.81 -26.70 21.07
CA VAL A 35 -15.57 -25.26 20.90
C VAL A 35 -15.87 -24.53 22.22
N ASP A 36 -14.98 -23.64 22.64
CA ASP A 36 -15.14 -22.85 23.87
C ASP A 36 -16.25 -21.81 23.70
N VAL A 37 -17.25 -21.85 24.59
CA VAL A 37 -18.39 -20.90 24.60
C VAL A 37 -17.91 -19.46 24.81
N GLN A 38 -16.80 -19.26 25.51
CA GLN A 38 -16.25 -17.93 25.74
C GLN A 38 -15.76 -17.24 24.44
N GLN A 39 -15.54 -18.00 23.36
CA GLN A 39 -15.20 -17.44 22.05
C GLN A 39 -16.40 -16.75 21.35
N PHE A 40 -17.62 -16.94 21.87
CA PHE A 40 -18.85 -16.33 21.35
C PHE A 40 -19.43 -15.27 22.32
N SER A 41 -18.59 -14.71 23.18
CA SER A 41 -19.02 -13.76 24.20
C SER A 41 -19.14 -12.35 23.62
N ASP A 42 -20.22 -11.64 23.93
CA ASP A 42 -20.42 -10.21 23.62
C ASP A 42 -19.26 -9.34 24.15
N ASP A 43 -18.56 -9.80 25.19
CA ASP A 43 -17.36 -9.17 25.74
C ASP A 43 -16.19 -9.14 24.76
N ASP A 44 -15.99 -10.15 23.91
CA ASP A 44 -14.88 -10.20 22.95
C ASP A 44 -15.14 -9.26 21.79
N GLU A 45 -16.39 -9.12 21.35
CA GLU A 45 -16.77 -8.14 20.33
C GLU A 45 -16.59 -6.71 20.87
N ALA A 46 -17.08 -6.43 22.06
CA ALA A 46 -16.94 -5.13 22.70
C ALA A 46 -15.45 -4.73 22.90
N ARG A 47 -14.60 -5.69 23.29
CA ARG A 47 -13.16 -5.49 23.41
C ARG A 47 -12.49 -5.25 22.08
N LEU A 48 -12.92 -5.97 21.03
CA LEU A 48 -12.39 -5.78 19.69
C LEU A 48 -12.73 -4.39 19.16
N VAL A 49 -13.99 -3.95 19.32
CA VAL A 49 -14.44 -2.59 18.93
C VAL A 49 -13.66 -1.51 19.71
N ALA A 50 -13.48 -1.68 21.01
CA ALA A 50 -12.73 -0.74 21.84
C ALA A 50 -11.28 -0.64 21.38
N GLY A 51 -10.62 -1.77 21.14
CA GLY A 51 -9.23 -1.80 20.66
C GLY A 51 -9.07 -1.18 19.27
N LEU A 52 -9.99 -1.45 18.33
CA LEU A 52 -9.97 -0.85 17.00
C LEU A 52 -10.16 0.66 17.07
N ARG A 53 -11.05 1.14 17.94
CA ARG A 53 -11.28 2.58 18.16
C ARG A 53 -10.02 3.27 18.70
N GLU A 54 -9.34 2.63 19.66
CA GLU A 54 -8.07 3.14 20.21
C GLU A 54 -6.98 3.18 19.14
N ALA A 55 -6.78 2.08 18.42
CA ALA A 55 -5.77 1.98 17.36
C ALA A 55 -5.98 3.00 16.22
N LEU A 56 -7.22 3.32 15.89
CA LEU A 56 -7.56 4.30 14.86
C LEU A 56 -7.51 5.74 15.37
N ALA A 57 -7.70 5.98 16.67
CA ALA A 57 -7.53 7.31 17.27
C ALA A 57 -6.07 7.77 17.27
N ASP A 58 -5.12 6.83 17.33
CA ASP A 58 -3.68 7.10 17.27
C ASP A 58 -3.17 7.40 15.84
N ASN A 59 -4.05 7.46 14.84
CA ASN A 59 -3.68 7.75 13.45
C ASN A 59 -4.05 9.21 13.05
N PRO A 60 -3.18 10.19 13.27
CA PRO A 60 -3.49 11.62 13.12
C PRO A 60 -3.65 12.10 11.67
N GLY A 61 -3.77 11.23 10.71
CA GLY A 61 -4.00 11.55 9.29
C GLY A 61 -5.01 10.63 8.63
N GLY A 62 -5.65 9.74 9.41
CA GLY A 62 -6.61 8.77 8.90
C GLY A 62 -8.03 9.33 8.80
N GLU A 63 -8.84 8.71 7.94
CA GLU A 63 -10.29 8.95 7.93
C GLU A 63 -10.92 8.56 9.28
N THR A 64 -11.89 9.35 9.72
CA THR A 64 -12.68 9.02 10.90
C THR A 64 -13.61 7.87 10.59
N VAL A 65 -13.36 6.70 11.17
CA VAL A 65 -14.23 5.53 11.04
C VAL A 65 -15.36 5.63 12.05
N ALA A 66 -16.61 5.51 11.59
CA ALA A 66 -17.77 5.58 12.47
C ALA A 66 -17.86 4.35 13.37
N LEU A 67 -18.40 4.53 14.59
CA LEU A 67 -18.59 3.43 15.55
C LEU A 67 -19.39 2.26 14.96
N ALA A 68 -20.39 2.55 14.13
CA ALA A 68 -21.20 1.53 13.46
C ALA A 68 -20.36 0.66 12.51
N GLU A 69 -19.42 1.23 11.80
CA GLU A 69 -18.50 0.49 10.90
C GLU A 69 -17.54 -0.41 11.68
N LEU A 70 -17.06 0.05 12.84
CA LEU A 70 -16.23 -0.77 13.74
C LEU A 70 -17.01 -1.93 14.34
N GLN A 71 -18.27 -1.73 14.69
CA GLN A 71 -19.17 -2.78 15.16
C GLN A 71 -19.45 -3.80 14.06
N GLU A 72 -19.72 -3.35 12.85
CA GLU A 72 -19.93 -4.22 11.70
C GLU A 72 -18.67 -5.03 11.38
N LEU A 73 -17.49 -4.41 11.39
CA LEU A 73 -16.20 -5.09 11.21
C LEU A 73 -15.97 -6.16 12.30
N ALA A 74 -16.26 -5.83 13.56
CA ALA A 74 -16.06 -6.75 14.68
C ALA A 74 -17.03 -7.95 14.62
N THR A 75 -18.27 -7.73 14.16
CA THR A 75 -19.29 -8.77 14.04
C THR A 75 -19.11 -9.63 12.79
N GLN A 76 -18.88 -9.00 11.62
CA GLN A 76 -18.86 -9.69 10.33
C GLN A 76 -17.47 -10.26 9.99
N MET A 77 -16.42 -9.56 10.40
CA MET A 77 -15.03 -9.91 10.04
C MET A 77 -14.06 -9.83 11.24
N PRO A 78 -14.34 -10.54 12.36
CA PRO A 78 -13.54 -10.43 13.58
C PRO A 78 -12.07 -10.81 13.40
N ALA A 79 -11.76 -11.69 12.45
CA ALA A 79 -10.39 -12.05 12.13
C ALA A 79 -9.59 -10.87 11.52
N VAL A 80 -10.23 -10.06 10.68
CA VAL A 80 -9.64 -8.84 10.10
C VAL A 80 -9.39 -7.80 11.19
N GLY A 81 -10.37 -7.58 12.07
CA GLY A 81 -10.23 -6.68 13.21
C GLY A 81 -9.06 -7.06 14.11
N ARG A 82 -8.92 -8.35 14.45
CA ARG A 82 -7.77 -8.85 15.24
C ARG A 82 -6.44 -8.69 14.53
N ALA A 83 -6.41 -8.91 13.20
CA ALA A 83 -5.20 -8.72 12.41
C ALA A 83 -4.76 -7.25 12.38
N LEU A 84 -5.68 -6.28 12.26
CA LEU A 84 -5.41 -4.85 12.36
C LEU A 84 -4.82 -4.48 13.71
N LEU A 85 -5.40 -4.96 14.81
CA LEU A 85 -4.86 -4.73 16.15
C LEU A 85 -3.46 -5.34 16.32
N ALA A 86 -3.22 -6.52 15.76
CA ALA A 86 -1.90 -7.14 15.79
C ALA A 86 -0.85 -6.33 15.01
N LEU A 87 -1.21 -5.76 13.87
CA LEU A 87 -0.35 -4.87 13.08
C LEU A 87 -0.07 -3.57 13.83
N HIS A 88 -1.07 -2.94 14.41
CA HIS A 88 -0.90 -1.72 15.21
C HIS A 88 0.03 -1.95 16.41
N ARG A 89 -0.14 -3.05 17.15
CA ARG A 89 0.78 -3.41 18.26
C ARG A 89 2.22 -3.60 17.79
N ARG A 90 2.43 -4.30 16.65
CA ARG A 90 3.77 -4.48 16.09
C ARG A 90 4.39 -3.16 15.67
N GLN A 91 3.62 -2.23 15.13
CA GLN A 91 4.07 -0.89 14.79
C GLN A 91 4.50 -0.13 16.06
N ALA A 92 3.66 -0.12 17.09
CA ALA A 92 3.97 0.54 18.37
C ALA A 92 5.23 -0.05 19.03
N GLU A 93 5.37 -1.38 19.03
CA GLU A 93 6.57 -2.06 19.53
C GLU A 93 7.83 -1.68 18.72
N ALA A 94 7.71 -1.57 17.39
CA ALA A 94 8.83 -1.17 16.55
C ALA A 94 9.25 0.28 16.81
N GLN A 95 8.29 1.19 17.00
CA GLN A 95 8.54 2.58 17.38
C GLN A 95 9.25 2.67 18.74
N THR A 96 8.75 1.97 19.76
CA THR A 96 9.38 1.94 21.10
C THR A 96 10.81 1.40 21.03
N ARG A 97 11.05 0.36 20.21
CA ARG A 97 12.42 -0.18 20.01
C ARG A 97 13.34 0.83 19.34
N LEU A 98 12.85 1.58 18.34
CA LEU A 98 13.61 2.65 17.70
C LEU A 98 13.93 3.79 18.66
N GLU A 99 12.97 4.21 19.49
CA GLU A 99 13.16 5.21 20.53
C GLU A 99 14.20 4.76 21.57
N THR A 100 14.11 3.50 21.99
CA THR A 100 15.08 2.92 22.95
C THR A 100 16.49 2.87 22.36
N LEU A 101 16.61 2.47 21.08
CA LEU A 101 17.89 2.48 20.37
C LEU A 101 18.44 3.90 20.22
N ALA A 102 17.58 4.86 19.88
CA ALA A 102 17.94 6.26 19.75
C ALA A 102 18.45 6.84 21.09
N GLN A 103 17.80 6.49 22.21
CA GLN A 103 18.23 6.87 23.55
C GLN A 103 19.61 6.28 23.90
N HIS A 104 19.85 5.00 23.60
CA HIS A 104 21.15 4.37 23.86
C HIS A 104 22.28 4.94 23.00
N LEU A 105 21.98 5.34 21.76
CA LEU A 105 22.95 5.99 20.88
C LEU A 105 23.15 7.47 21.21
N GLY A 106 22.19 8.12 21.87
CA GLY A 106 22.26 9.52 22.29
C GLY A 106 23.11 9.74 23.55
N ASP A 107 23.18 8.75 24.46
CA ASP A 107 23.97 8.83 25.70
C ASP A 107 25.49 8.79 25.43
N GLU A 108 25.94 8.21 24.31
CA GLU A 108 27.38 8.18 23.98
C GLU A 108 27.90 9.41 23.21
N ARG A 109 27.02 10.27 22.69
CA ARG A 109 27.41 11.49 21.97
C ARG A 109 26.51 12.66 22.33
N GLY A 110 26.85 13.34 23.41
CA GLY A 110 26.16 14.51 23.98
C GLY A 110 25.57 15.46 22.93
N GLY A 111 24.32 15.30 22.66
CA GLY A 111 23.50 16.16 21.81
C GLY A 111 22.32 15.38 21.25
N LEU A 112 21.11 15.80 21.61
CA LEU A 112 19.90 15.46 20.88
C LEU A 112 20.09 15.85 19.41
N ALA A 113 20.74 14.97 18.63
CA ALA A 113 20.62 15.03 17.19
C ALA A 113 19.12 14.83 16.93
N GLN A 114 18.44 15.90 16.54
CA GLN A 114 17.09 15.83 15.97
C GLN A 114 17.04 14.58 15.12
N LEU A 115 16.18 13.63 15.48
CA LEU A 115 15.92 12.45 14.68
C LEU A 115 15.59 12.98 13.29
N ARG A 116 16.53 12.85 12.35
CA ARG A 116 16.26 13.27 10.99
C ARG A 116 15.11 12.39 10.50
N PRO A 117 14.07 12.98 9.93
CA PRO A 117 12.95 12.20 9.40
C PRO A 117 13.48 11.09 8.48
N MET A 118 12.92 9.90 8.57
CA MET A 118 13.29 8.80 7.68
C MET A 118 13.07 9.20 6.22
N PRO A 119 13.85 8.70 5.26
CA PRO A 119 13.73 9.08 3.87
C PRO A 119 12.31 9.01 3.30
N PHE A 120 11.53 8.01 3.70
CA PHE A 120 10.12 7.88 3.26
C PHE A 120 9.20 8.93 3.88
N GLU A 121 9.49 9.41 5.10
CA GLU A 121 8.73 10.48 5.75
C GLU A 121 8.99 11.81 5.05
N GLN A 122 10.24 12.10 4.73
CA GLN A 122 10.60 13.29 3.95
C GLN A 122 9.90 13.28 2.57
N VAL A 123 9.84 12.14 1.90
CA VAL A 123 9.14 11.99 0.62
C VAL A 123 7.65 12.19 0.78
N ARG A 124 7.02 11.58 1.79
CA ARG A 124 5.60 11.79 2.09
C ARG A 124 5.30 13.28 2.29
N ASP A 125 6.08 13.94 3.14
CA ASP A 125 5.88 15.34 3.50
C ASP A 125 6.14 16.26 2.29
N PHE A 126 7.11 15.91 1.43
CA PHE A 126 7.35 16.56 0.16
C PHE A 126 6.12 16.48 -0.78
N PHE A 127 5.53 15.30 -0.95
CA PHE A 127 4.33 15.13 -1.78
C PHE A 127 3.13 15.86 -1.18
N PHE A 128 2.94 15.82 0.14
CA PHE A 128 1.88 16.58 0.83
C PHE A 128 2.03 18.09 0.67
N ALA A 129 3.24 18.63 0.81
CA ALA A 129 3.51 20.04 0.62
C ALA A 129 3.14 20.54 -0.79
N GLN A 130 3.24 19.66 -1.79
CA GLN A 130 2.82 19.90 -3.17
C GLN A 130 1.34 19.52 -3.43
N GLN A 131 0.57 19.15 -2.39
CA GLN A 131 -0.82 18.69 -2.53
C GLN A 131 -0.96 17.50 -3.52
N ASN A 132 0.08 16.68 -3.65
CA ASN A 132 0.18 15.59 -4.63
C ASN A 132 -0.04 16.04 -6.09
N HIS A 133 0.28 17.29 -6.42
CA HIS A 133 0.10 17.85 -7.76
C HIS A 133 1.39 18.48 -8.26
N PHE A 134 1.82 18.09 -9.46
CA PHE A 134 3.04 18.56 -10.12
C PHE A 134 2.73 19.00 -11.55
N ASP A 135 2.23 20.19 -11.71
CA ASP A 135 1.75 20.79 -12.97
C ASP A 135 2.69 20.57 -14.16
N ALA A 136 4.01 20.75 -13.96
CA ALA A 136 4.98 20.56 -15.02
C ALA A 136 5.10 19.08 -15.47
N LEU A 137 4.89 18.12 -14.55
CA LEU A 137 4.87 16.70 -14.91
C LEU A 137 3.57 16.32 -15.60
N ASP A 138 2.44 16.88 -15.16
CA ASP A 138 1.13 16.66 -15.80
C ASP A 138 1.14 17.18 -17.24
N GLN A 139 1.59 18.41 -17.48
CA GLN A 139 1.70 18.97 -18.82
C GLN A 139 2.62 18.13 -19.72
N ALA A 140 3.75 17.65 -19.19
CA ALA A 140 4.66 16.80 -19.96
C ALA A 140 4.02 15.43 -20.27
N ALA A 141 3.25 14.86 -19.33
CA ALA A 141 2.55 13.59 -19.51
C ALA A 141 1.40 13.73 -20.53
N GLU A 142 0.58 14.78 -20.42
CA GLU A 142 -0.49 15.09 -21.37
C GLU A 142 0.04 15.27 -22.80
N ALA A 143 1.14 16.01 -22.96
CA ALA A 143 1.78 16.20 -24.26
C ALA A 143 2.22 14.86 -24.89
N LEU A 144 2.75 13.94 -24.08
CA LEU A 144 3.13 12.59 -24.51
C LEU A 144 1.93 11.71 -24.81
N ALA A 145 0.90 11.76 -23.96
CA ALA A 145 -0.37 11.04 -24.19
C ALA A 145 -1.01 11.48 -25.50
N GLY A 146 -0.99 12.79 -25.81
CA GLY A 146 -1.47 13.33 -27.06
C GLY A 146 -0.69 12.76 -28.28
N GLN A 147 0.65 12.64 -28.19
CA GLN A 147 1.46 12.03 -29.25
C GLN A 147 1.14 10.54 -29.42
N ALA A 148 0.98 9.81 -28.32
CA ALA A 148 0.62 8.40 -28.35
C ALA A 148 -0.75 8.20 -29.01
N SER A 149 -1.75 9.00 -28.61
CA SER A 149 -3.12 8.95 -29.17
C SER A 149 -3.12 9.28 -30.66
N ALA A 150 -2.34 10.28 -31.10
CA ALA A 150 -2.23 10.66 -32.50
C ALA A 150 -1.61 9.54 -33.38
N SER A 151 -0.80 8.66 -32.79
CA SER A 151 -0.20 7.52 -33.51
C SER A 151 -1.21 6.42 -33.87
N GLY A 152 -2.35 6.34 -33.17
CA GLY A 152 -3.33 5.27 -33.30
C GLY A 152 -2.88 3.93 -32.73
N MET A 153 -1.72 3.86 -32.07
CA MET A 153 -1.19 2.64 -31.47
C MET A 153 -1.68 2.49 -30.02
N PRO A 154 -1.81 1.26 -29.51
CA PRO A 154 -1.97 1.03 -28.08
C PRO A 154 -0.80 1.66 -27.29
N LEU A 155 -1.09 2.34 -26.18
CA LEU A 155 -0.10 3.10 -25.41
C LEU A 155 1.14 2.27 -25.05
N GLY A 156 0.95 1.02 -24.63
CA GLY A 156 2.07 0.14 -24.26
C GLY A 156 3.04 -0.13 -25.42
N GLU A 157 2.50 -0.37 -26.62
CA GLU A 157 3.30 -0.58 -27.83
C GLU A 157 4.01 0.70 -28.25
N TRP A 158 3.33 1.83 -28.20
CA TRP A 158 3.91 3.14 -28.46
C TRP A 158 5.09 3.46 -27.52
N LEU A 159 4.92 3.14 -26.22
CA LEU A 159 5.99 3.35 -25.24
C LEU A 159 7.20 2.47 -25.50
N VAL A 160 7.02 1.21 -25.91
CA VAL A 160 8.11 0.31 -26.31
C VAL A 160 8.86 0.88 -27.51
N ASP A 161 8.11 1.32 -28.54
CA ASP A 161 8.71 1.89 -29.75
C ASP A 161 9.45 3.21 -29.47
N ARG A 162 8.90 4.07 -28.61
CA ARG A 162 9.55 5.32 -28.20
C ARG A 162 10.83 5.06 -27.42
N LEU A 163 10.80 4.17 -26.43
CA LEU A 163 11.99 3.77 -25.67
C LEU A 163 13.07 3.21 -26.58
N ARG A 164 12.71 2.44 -27.59
CA ARG A 164 13.63 1.89 -28.57
C ARG A 164 14.17 2.97 -29.51
N ALA A 165 13.30 3.79 -30.09
CA ALA A 165 13.67 4.76 -31.10
C ALA A 165 14.49 5.92 -30.54
N GLN A 166 14.11 6.46 -29.37
CA GLN A 166 14.75 7.65 -28.79
C GLN A 166 15.93 7.31 -27.87
N HIS A 167 15.88 6.15 -27.19
CA HIS A 167 16.86 5.81 -26.15
C HIS A 167 17.64 4.52 -26.44
N GLY A 168 17.30 3.80 -27.52
CA GLY A 168 17.91 2.52 -27.86
C GLY A 168 17.61 1.43 -26.82
N VAL A 169 16.57 1.61 -26.02
CA VAL A 169 16.20 0.67 -24.96
C VAL A 169 15.44 -0.51 -25.55
N ARG A 170 15.92 -1.70 -25.27
CA ARG A 170 15.27 -2.96 -25.63
C ARG A 170 14.48 -3.50 -24.45
N VAL A 171 13.18 -3.67 -24.63
CA VAL A 171 12.28 -4.26 -23.61
C VAL A 171 12.26 -5.78 -23.76
N VAL A 172 12.46 -6.51 -22.64
CA VAL A 172 12.52 -7.97 -22.60
C VAL A 172 11.61 -8.48 -21.47
N PRO A 173 10.63 -9.35 -21.77
CA PRO A 173 9.84 -10.01 -20.73
C PRO A 173 10.72 -11.02 -19.97
N ILE A 174 10.53 -11.13 -18.66
CA ILE A 174 11.25 -12.08 -17.81
C ILE A 174 10.29 -12.80 -16.86
N GLU A 175 10.56 -14.08 -16.63
CA GLU A 175 9.90 -14.88 -15.62
C GLU A 175 10.79 -14.93 -14.35
N ILE A 176 10.66 -13.93 -13.46
CA ILE A 176 11.42 -13.95 -12.21
C ILE A 176 10.49 -13.63 -11.04
N PRO A 177 10.31 -14.57 -10.07
CA PRO A 177 9.48 -14.37 -8.89
C PRO A 177 10.00 -13.29 -7.93
N ASP A 178 11.32 -13.07 -7.85
CA ASP A 178 11.95 -12.25 -6.81
C ASP A 178 12.58 -10.92 -7.28
N ALA A 179 12.52 -10.59 -8.57
CA ALA A 179 13.26 -9.43 -9.12
C ALA A 179 12.48 -8.11 -9.21
N GLY A 180 11.29 -8.04 -8.60
CA GLY A 180 10.39 -6.90 -8.77
C GLY A 180 9.75 -6.85 -10.17
N GLN A 181 8.93 -5.82 -10.40
CA GLN A 181 8.17 -5.71 -11.65
C GLN A 181 9.00 -5.23 -12.84
N ARG A 182 10.10 -4.48 -12.57
CA ARG A 182 10.93 -3.81 -13.58
C ARG A 182 12.39 -3.77 -13.15
N ARG A 183 13.32 -4.02 -14.11
CA ARG A 183 14.75 -3.84 -13.92
C ARG A 183 15.40 -3.27 -15.19
N TYR A 184 16.00 -2.09 -15.10
CA TYR A 184 16.74 -1.46 -16.18
C TYR A 184 18.25 -1.62 -15.98
N ASP A 185 18.94 -2.01 -17.05
CA ASP A 185 20.39 -2.05 -17.11
C ASP A 185 20.87 -0.96 -18.10
N PRO A 186 21.45 0.14 -17.59
CA PRO A 186 21.89 1.25 -18.45
C PRO A 186 23.07 0.89 -19.36
N ALA A 187 23.91 -0.07 -18.96
CA ALA A 187 25.08 -0.45 -19.76
C ALA A 187 24.69 -1.20 -21.03
N SER A 188 23.76 -2.13 -20.94
CA SER A 188 23.22 -2.89 -22.08
C SER A 188 21.99 -2.24 -22.71
N ARG A 189 21.43 -1.19 -22.10
CA ARG A 189 20.15 -0.55 -22.48
C ARG A 189 19.00 -1.55 -22.57
N VAL A 190 18.94 -2.49 -21.62
CA VAL A 190 17.92 -3.50 -21.56
C VAL A 190 16.97 -3.21 -20.39
N LEU A 191 15.69 -3.09 -20.68
CA LEU A 191 14.62 -3.00 -19.69
C LEU A 191 13.94 -4.37 -19.59
N ARG A 192 14.09 -5.01 -18.44
CA ARG A 192 13.43 -6.28 -18.11
C ARG A 192 12.13 -5.98 -17.39
N LEU A 193 11.02 -6.55 -17.90
CA LEU A 193 9.69 -6.49 -17.27
C LEU A 193 9.22 -7.88 -16.89
N ALA A 194 8.54 -7.99 -15.76
CA ALA A 194 7.91 -9.25 -15.37
C ALA A 194 6.83 -9.64 -16.40
N ALA A 195 6.91 -10.87 -16.93
CA ALA A 195 6.02 -11.37 -17.96
C ALA A 195 4.55 -11.52 -17.48
N ALA A 196 4.35 -11.65 -16.17
CA ALA A 196 3.03 -11.79 -15.53
C ALA A 196 2.27 -10.46 -15.37
N LEU A 197 2.83 -9.32 -15.76
CA LEU A 197 2.17 -8.03 -15.65
C LEU A 197 1.03 -7.90 -16.66
N GLU A 198 -0.11 -7.42 -16.21
CA GLU A 198 -1.22 -7.03 -17.06
C GLU A 198 -0.84 -5.82 -17.96
N PRO A 199 -1.51 -5.62 -19.12
CA PRO A 199 -1.14 -4.56 -20.07
C PRO A 199 -1.05 -3.16 -19.45
N GLY A 200 -1.97 -2.79 -18.55
CA GLY A 200 -1.93 -1.50 -17.84
C GLY A 200 -0.73 -1.39 -16.91
N GLN A 201 -0.38 -2.46 -16.22
CA GLN A 201 0.80 -2.51 -15.34
C GLN A 201 2.10 -2.43 -16.16
N GLN A 202 2.15 -3.11 -17.32
CA GLN A 202 3.28 -2.99 -18.25
C GLN A 202 3.45 -1.55 -18.74
N ALA A 203 2.36 -0.91 -19.19
CA ALA A 203 2.38 0.48 -19.63
C ALA A 203 2.84 1.43 -18.52
N PHE A 204 2.41 1.22 -17.28
CA PHE A 204 2.89 1.98 -16.12
C PHE A 204 4.40 1.84 -15.91
N GLN A 205 4.94 0.63 -15.97
CA GLN A 205 6.38 0.39 -15.81
C GLN A 205 7.20 0.98 -16.96
N LEU A 206 6.67 0.93 -18.18
CA LEU A 206 7.27 1.58 -19.35
C LEU A 206 7.25 3.10 -19.24
N GLY A 207 6.12 3.68 -18.82
CA GLY A 207 5.97 5.12 -18.57
C GLY A 207 6.90 5.62 -17.47
N THR A 208 7.04 4.87 -16.38
CA THR A 208 8.02 5.18 -15.32
C THR A 208 9.45 5.17 -15.84
N GLN A 209 9.81 4.18 -16.67
CA GLN A 209 11.16 4.15 -17.26
C GLN A 209 11.38 5.30 -18.24
N LEU A 210 10.37 5.65 -19.01
CA LEU A 210 10.42 6.78 -19.93
C LEU A 210 10.63 8.11 -19.17
N ALA A 211 9.88 8.31 -18.07
CA ALA A 211 10.04 9.47 -17.20
C ALA A 211 11.48 9.61 -16.67
N LEU A 212 12.07 8.51 -16.21
CA LEU A 212 13.46 8.51 -15.72
C LEU A 212 14.49 8.85 -16.79
N LEU A 213 14.17 8.66 -18.07
CA LEU A 213 15.05 8.97 -19.20
C LEU A 213 14.77 10.34 -19.81
N GLU A 214 13.52 10.69 -20.05
CA GLU A 214 13.14 11.92 -20.76
C GLU A 214 12.90 13.10 -19.83
N GLN A 215 12.39 12.85 -18.62
CA GLN A 215 12.08 13.90 -17.64
C GLN A 215 13.16 14.04 -16.55
N ALA A 216 14.32 13.41 -16.71
CA ALA A 216 15.40 13.43 -15.72
C ALA A 216 15.75 14.86 -15.24
N PRO A 217 15.89 15.88 -16.11
CA PRO A 217 16.17 17.26 -15.65
C PRO A 217 15.02 17.85 -14.82
N LEU A 218 13.76 17.60 -15.21
CA LEU A 218 12.58 18.08 -14.48
C LEU A 218 12.47 17.37 -13.12
N LEU A 219 12.60 16.05 -13.08
CA LEU A 219 12.63 15.28 -11.85
C LEU A 219 13.72 15.75 -10.90
N GLN A 220 14.91 16.03 -11.43
CA GLN A 220 16.03 16.57 -10.65
C GLN A 220 15.75 17.96 -10.10
N SER A 221 15.16 18.85 -10.89
CA SER A 221 14.79 20.19 -10.44
C SER A 221 13.75 20.18 -9.32
N LEU A 222 12.75 19.31 -9.44
CA LEU A 222 11.70 19.16 -8.43
C LEU A 222 12.24 18.59 -7.10
N THR A 223 13.23 17.71 -7.16
CA THR A 223 13.84 17.10 -5.97
C THR A 223 15.01 17.89 -5.38
N ALA A 224 15.43 18.99 -6.02
CA ALA A 224 16.51 19.85 -5.51
C ALA A 224 16.06 20.84 -4.42
N GLY A 225 14.76 20.97 -4.22
CA GLY A 225 14.17 21.90 -3.24
C GLY A 225 14.35 21.45 -1.78
N PRO A 226 13.98 22.32 -0.82
CA PRO A 226 14.00 22.01 0.59
C PRO A 226 13.02 20.87 0.93
N GLY A 227 13.29 20.15 2.03
CA GLY A 227 12.42 19.05 2.52
C GLY A 227 12.89 17.65 2.13
N LEU A 228 13.92 17.54 1.27
CA LEU A 228 14.58 16.28 0.93
C LEU A 228 16.07 16.41 1.33
N ASP A 229 16.36 16.17 2.61
CA ASP A 229 17.66 16.56 3.20
C ASP A 229 18.77 15.57 2.90
N ASP A 230 18.45 14.32 2.56
CA ASP A 230 19.42 13.29 2.27
C ASP A 230 19.27 12.70 0.86
N ASP A 231 20.35 12.07 0.38
CA ASP A 231 20.38 11.47 -0.96
C ASP A 231 19.43 10.26 -1.09
N ALA A 232 19.09 9.57 0.01
CA ALA A 232 18.16 8.47 -0.03
C ALA A 232 16.73 8.98 -0.23
N ALA A 233 16.35 10.05 0.48
CA ALA A 233 15.07 10.74 0.30
C ALA A 233 14.94 11.30 -1.13
N ARG A 234 15.99 11.97 -1.65
CA ARG A 234 15.97 12.48 -3.03
C ARG A 234 15.80 11.37 -4.06
N ARG A 235 16.54 10.26 -3.94
CA ARG A 235 16.38 9.12 -4.84
C ARG A 235 14.99 8.52 -4.78
N LEU A 236 14.42 8.39 -3.58
CA LEU A 236 13.08 7.87 -3.40
C LEU A 236 12.01 8.80 -3.98
N ALA A 237 12.13 10.12 -3.75
CA ALA A 237 11.28 11.14 -4.34
C ALA A 237 11.36 11.15 -5.87
N HIS A 238 12.54 10.98 -6.42
CA HIS A 238 12.76 10.90 -7.88
C HIS A 238 12.00 9.72 -8.50
N ILE A 239 12.03 8.56 -7.84
CA ILE A 239 11.22 7.39 -8.25
C ILE A 239 9.73 7.66 -8.10
N GLY A 240 9.32 8.29 -6.99
CA GLY A 240 7.93 8.67 -6.75
C GLY A 240 7.37 9.60 -7.83
N LEU A 241 8.13 10.64 -8.20
CA LEU A 241 7.77 11.55 -9.28
C LEU A 241 7.72 10.88 -10.66
N ALA A 242 8.62 9.93 -10.94
CA ALA A 242 8.57 9.15 -12.17
C ALA A 242 7.32 8.25 -12.22
N ASN A 243 6.90 7.70 -11.08
CA ASN A 243 5.65 6.95 -10.96
C ASN A 243 4.43 7.86 -11.13
N TYR A 244 4.47 9.07 -10.55
CA TYR A 244 3.45 10.10 -10.73
C TYR A 244 3.25 10.42 -12.21
N PHE A 245 4.34 10.73 -12.93
CA PHE A 245 4.30 10.98 -14.35
C PHE A 245 3.71 9.81 -15.14
N ALA A 246 4.08 8.57 -14.80
CA ALA A 246 3.51 7.39 -15.46
C ALA A 246 2.00 7.28 -15.21
N GLY A 247 1.53 7.59 -14.01
CA GLY A 247 0.09 7.66 -13.71
C GLY A 247 -0.64 8.71 -14.55
N ALA A 248 -0.11 9.93 -14.62
CA ALA A 248 -0.66 11.01 -15.43
C ALA A 248 -0.65 10.70 -16.95
N LEU A 249 0.38 9.98 -17.42
CA LEU A 249 0.46 9.53 -18.82
C LEU A 249 -0.62 8.50 -19.19
N LEU A 250 -0.97 7.63 -18.26
CA LEU A 250 -1.98 6.59 -18.48
C LEU A 250 -3.42 7.10 -18.34
N LEU A 251 -3.61 8.17 -17.57
CA LEU A 251 -4.90 8.77 -17.20
C LEU A 251 -4.87 10.28 -17.46
N PRO A 252 -4.68 10.71 -18.71
CA PRO A 252 -4.56 12.11 -19.09
C PRO A 252 -5.88 12.87 -18.97
#